data_ca9950f3ba7c551c6b2e896736be5f04
#
_entry.id   ca9950f3ba7c551c6b2e896736be5f04
#
_cell.length_a   1.000
_cell.length_b   1.000
_cell.length_c   1.000
_cell.angle_alpha   90.00
_cell.angle_beta   90.00
_cell.angle_gamma   90.00
#
_symmetry.space_group_name_H-M   'P 1'
#
loop_
_entity.id
_entity.type
_entity.pdbx_description
1 polymer ?
#
loop_
_entity_poly.entity_id
_entity_poly.type
_entity_poly.pdbx_seq_one_letter_code
_entity_poly.pdbx_strand_id
1 'polypeptide(L)'
;MLIFSMPRSGSTAFAEKLALENELVNNKEFFNIKVSGFHPYLGTYMIEGLNKINITGETIKIDSIDLSNKLPKDYKERIKILKNSPLDIDEYVVKILPHHVSWVSKEIIDLFKNTHTYILNRRDTLRQFLSWYFANTTKRFHNRVSFGEGFRSHRALTEAYNNQFPDGVIITEEWFERFSGLFQKYIYGSLVIKNFFNKIEMINYEDIYYPDNLGNKKIDIDYNDWVNNLDEVKAFTNQINTYKEKII
;
A
#
# COMPACT_ATOMS: atom_id res chain seq x y z
N MET A 1 2.61 -10.09 -11.46
CA MET A 1 3.24 -8.74 -11.34
C MET A 1 3.52 -8.39 -9.89
N LEU A 2 4.64 -7.73 -9.61
CA LEU A 2 4.99 -7.25 -8.27
C LEU A 2 4.92 -5.71 -8.19
N ILE A 3 4.34 -5.18 -7.12
CA ILE A 3 4.37 -3.74 -6.81
C ILE A 3 5.09 -3.55 -5.48
N PHE A 4 6.22 -2.88 -5.52
CA PHE A 4 6.96 -2.47 -4.33
C PHE A 4 6.80 -0.97 -4.09
N SER A 5 6.41 -0.59 -2.89
CA SER A 5 6.10 0.83 -2.59
C SER A 5 6.17 1.15 -1.12
N MET A 6 6.41 2.41 -0.80
CA MET A 6 6.11 2.95 0.53
C MET A 6 4.60 2.95 0.80
N PRO A 7 4.16 2.90 2.07
CA PRO A 7 2.77 3.19 2.41
C PRO A 7 2.32 4.55 1.87
N ARG A 8 1.05 4.68 1.52
CA ARG A 8 0.42 5.93 1.05
C ARG A 8 0.95 6.45 -0.29
N SER A 9 1.55 5.59 -1.09
CA SER A 9 2.00 5.89 -2.46
C SER A 9 0.95 5.58 -3.55
N GLY A 10 -0.31 5.33 -3.17
CA GLY A 10 -1.37 4.98 -4.13
C GLY A 10 -1.33 3.53 -4.64
N SER A 11 -0.42 2.72 -4.11
CA SER A 11 -0.16 1.35 -4.59
C SER A 11 -1.38 0.42 -4.59
N THR A 12 -2.37 0.66 -3.72
CA THR A 12 -3.61 -0.15 -3.71
C THR A 12 -4.45 0.08 -4.97
N ALA A 13 -4.66 1.35 -5.35
CA ALA A 13 -5.41 1.67 -6.55
C ALA A 13 -4.64 1.28 -7.82
N PHE A 14 -3.31 1.38 -7.79
CA PHE A 14 -2.47 0.91 -8.89
C PHE A 14 -2.54 -0.61 -9.05
N ALA A 15 -2.51 -1.37 -7.95
CA ALA A 15 -2.68 -2.82 -7.99
C ALA A 15 -4.05 -3.23 -8.55
N GLU A 16 -5.12 -2.53 -8.16
CA GLU A 16 -6.47 -2.78 -8.68
C GLU A 16 -6.55 -2.49 -10.18
N LYS A 17 -5.94 -1.38 -10.64
CA LYS A 17 -5.88 -1.01 -12.05
C LYS A 17 -5.13 -2.08 -12.85
N LEU A 18 -3.92 -2.45 -12.44
CA LEU A 18 -3.13 -3.47 -13.13
C LEU A 18 -3.82 -4.82 -13.20
N ALA A 19 -4.46 -5.24 -12.10
CA ALA A 19 -5.18 -6.49 -12.06
C ALA A 19 -6.36 -6.50 -13.04
N LEU A 20 -7.10 -5.38 -13.11
CA LEU A 20 -8.24 -5.25 -14.02
C LEU A 20 -7.81 -5.19 -15.50
N GLU A 21 -6.81 -4.37 -15.83
CA GLU A 21 -6.34 -4.17 -17.20
C GLU A 21 -5.65 -5.41 -17.80
N ASN A 22 -5.09 -6.29 -16.96
CA ASN A 22 -4.38 -7.49 -17.39
C ASN A 22 -5.10 -8.80 -17.02
N GLU A 23 -6.33 -8.72 -16.52
CA GLU A 23 -7.13 -9.88 -16.10
C GLU A 23 -6.43 -10.76 -15.06
N LEU A 24 -5.70 -10.13 -14.12
CA LEU A 24 -4.91 -10.81 -13.10
C LEU A 24 -5.62 -10.85 -11.75
N VAL A 25 -5.27 -11.84 -10.94
CA VAL A 25 -5.76 -11.97 -9.56
C VAL A 25 -5.06 -10.96 -8.65
N ASN A 26 -5.83 -10.07 -8.00
CA ASN A 26 -5.28 -9.08 -7.10
C ASN A 26 -5.01 -9.65 -5.70
N ASN A 27 -3.78 -10.05 -5.45
CA ASN A 27 -3.35 -10.56 -4.15
C ASN A 27 -3.03 -9.44 -3.14
N LYS A 28 -3.30 -8.19 -3.50
CA LYS A 28 -3.14 -7.04 -2.59
C LYS A 28 -1.84 -7.16 -1.77
N GLU A 29 -1.97 -7.05 -0.44
CA GLU A 29 -0.87 -7.16 0.50
C GLU A 29 -0.70 -8.61 1.01
N PHE A 30 -0.50 -9.58 0.14
CA PHE A 30 -0.39 -11.00 0.48
C PHE A 30 0.61 -11.27 1.64
N PHE A 31 1.70 -10.51 1.71
CA PHE A 31 2.72 -10.66 2.76
C PHE A 31 2.44 -9.84 4.03
N ASN A 32 1.36 -9.06 4.08
CA ASN A 32 0.95 -8.37 5.30
C ASN A 32 0.35 -9.37 6.29
N ILE A 33 0.93 -9.47 7.48
CA ILE A 33 0.49 -10.40 8.54
C ILE A 33 -0.96 -10.21 8.99
N LYS A 34 -1.55 -9.04 8.72
CA LYS A 34 -2.96 -8.75 9.00
C LYS A 34 -3.91 -9.39 7.99
N VAL A 35 -3.42 -9.75 6.81
CA VAL A 35 -4.20 -10.50 5.82
C VAL A 35 -4.17 -11.97 6.23
N SER A 36 -5.33 -12.57 6.43
CA SER A 36 -5.48 -13.88 7.08
C SER A 36 -6.02 -14.98 6.17
N GLY A 37 -6.54 -14.63 4.99
CA GLY A 37 -7.09 -15.60 4.05
C GLY A 37 -6.58 -15.43 2.63
N PHE A 38 -6.57 -16.53 1.88
CA PHE A 38 -6.14 -16.59 0.48
C PHE A 38 -7.00 -17.59 -0.29
N HIS A 39 -7.44 -17.16 -1.47
CA HIS A 39 -8.05 -18.03 -2.46
C HIS A 39 -7.30 -17.85 -3.80
N PRO A 40 -6.87 -18.93 -4.48
CA PRO A 40 -5.99 -18.80 -5.65
C PRO A 40 -6.57 -17.94 -6.78
N TYR A 41 -7.89 -17.96 -6.98
CA TYR A 41 -8.58 -17.21 -8.05
C TYR A 41 -9.23 -15.90 -7.59
N LEU A 42 -9.37 -15.67 -6.28
CA LEU A 42 -10.03 -14.49 -5.72
C LEU A 42 -9.04 -13.55 -4.99
N GLY A 43 -7.83 -14.05 -4.75
CA GLY A 43 -6.80 -13.29 -4.06
C GLY A 43 -6.92 -13.33 -2.53
N THR A 44 -6.38 -12.29 -1.88
CA THR A 44 -6.31 -12.21 -0.41
C THR A 44 -7.50 -11.48 0.21
N TYR A 45 -7.86 -11.90 1.42
CA TYR A 45 -8.95 -11.28 2.20
C TYR A 45 -8.65 -11.28 3.70
N MET A 46 -9.36 -10.40 4.44
CA MET A 46 -9.31 -10.36 5.91
C MET A 46 -10.51 -11.10 6.48
N ILE A 47 -10.29 -12.01 7.44
CA ILE A 47 -11.35 -12.87 8.01
C ILE A 47 -12.07 -12.18 9.18
N GLU A 48 -11.46 -11.21 9.85
CA GLU A 48 -12.02 -10.61 11.07
C GLU A 48 -13.31 -9.83 10.80
N GLY A 49 -14.44 -10.40 11.21
CA GLY A 49 -15.73 -9.70 11.32
C GLY A 49 -16.49 -9.42 10.03
N LEU A 50 -16.11 -10.02 8.90
CA LEU A 50 -16.74 -9.76 7.62
C LEU A 50 -17.64 -10.92 7.19
N ASN A 51 -18.95 -10.66 7.08
CA ASN A 51 -19.90 -11.59 6.46
C ASN A 51 -19.90 -11.52 4.92
N LYS A 52 -19.14 -10.57 4.34
CA LYS A 52 -19.07 -10.32 2.90
C LYS A 52 -17.68 -9.83 2.51
N ILE A 53 -17.18 -10.26 1.37
CA ILE A 53 -15.92 -9.80 0.76
C ILE A 53 -16.25 -9.10 -0.54
N ASN A 54 -15.65 -7.93 -0.76
CA ASN A 54 -15.75 -7.24 -2.05
C ASN A 54 -14.53 -7.61 -2.88
N ILE A 55 -14.74 -8.35 -3.97
CA ILE A 55 -13.70 -8.78 -4.90
C ILE A 55 -14.09 -8.25 -6.27
N THR A 56 -13.20 -7.48 -6.89
CA THR A 56 -13.40 -6.93 -8.25
C THR A 56 -14.74 -6.20 -8.49
N GLY A 57 -15.29 -5.52 -7.45
CA GLY A 57 -16.56 -4.80 -7.55
C GLY A 57 -17.80 -5.64 -7.23
N GLU A 58 -17.69 -6.95 -7.08
CA GLU A 58 -18.78 -7.82 -6.67
C GLU A 58 -18.72 -8.14 -5.17
N THR A 59 -19.87 -8.19 -4.52
CA THR A 59 -19.99 -8.57 -3.11
C THR A 59 -20.28 -10.07 -3.03
N ILE A 60 -19.31 -10.84 -2.56
CA ILE A 60 -19.43 -12.29 -2.39
C ILE A 60 -19.68 -12.61 -0.92
N LYS A 61 -20.67 -13.47 -0.64
CA LYS A 61 -20.91 -13.98 0.73
C LYS A 61 -19.81 -14.97 1.11
N ILE A 62 -19.30 -14.84 2.33
CA ILE A 62 -18.19 -15.68 2.83
C ILE A 62 -18.56 -17.17 2.89
N ASP A 63 -19.83 -17.48 3.14
CA ASP A 63 -20.32 -18.86 3.22
C ASP A 63 -20.09 -19.70 1.95
N SER A 64 -19.81 -19.04 0.82
CA SER A 64 -19.51 -19.70 -0.47
C SER A 64 -18.01 -19.85 -0.76
N ILE A 65 -17.13 -19.33 0.12
CA ILE A 65 -15.68 -19.37 -0.06
C ILE A 65 -15.09 -20.38 0.90
N ASP A 66 -14.26 -21.30 0.38
CA ASP A 66 -13.49 -22.21 1.23
C ASP A 66 -12.46 -21.41 2.05
N LEU A 67 -12.81 -21.16 3.31
CA LEU A 67 -11.99 -20.44 4.29
C LEU A 67 -10.86 -21.30 4.88
N SER A 68 -10.69 -22.54 4.42
CA SER A 68 -9.64 -23.46 4.93
C SER A 68 -8.22 -22.95 4.67
N ASN A 69 -8.04 -22.06 3.69
CA ASN A 69 -6.75 -21.49 3.32
C ASN A 69 -6.36 -20.29 4.20
N LYS A 70 -6.24 -20.51 5.51
CA LYS A 70 -5.71 -19.47 6.41
C LYS A 70 -4.24 -19.20 6.10
N LEU A 71 -3.92 -17.90 5.93
CA LEU A 71 -2.53 -17.49 5.70
C LEU A 71 -1.74 -17.51 7.02
N PRO A 72 -0.57 -18.16 7.05
CA PRO A 72 0.34 -18.12 8.18
C PRO A 72 0.89 -16.71 8.40
N LYS A 73 1.37 -16.42 9.62
CA LYS A 73 2.01 -15.14 9.94
C LYS A 73 3.43 -15.03 9.38
N ASP A 74 4.09 -16.16 9.13
CA ASP A 74 5.44 -16.20 8.56
C ASP A 74 5.38 -16.01 7.04
N TYR A 75 6.13 -15.04 6.53
CA TYR A 75 6.17 -14.75 5.10
C TYR A 75 6.82 -15.89 4.29
N LYS A 76 7.74 -16.69 4.86
CA LYS A 76 8.34 -17.83 4.17
C LYS A 76 7.32 -18.94 3.91
N GLU A 77 6.43 -19.17 4.86
CA GLU A 77 5.31 -20.10 4.67
C GLU A 77 4.33 -19.58 3.60
N ARG A 78 4.11 -18.27 3.55
CA ARG A 78 3.30 -17.64 2.48
C ARG A 78 3.94 -17.82 1.10
N ILE A 79 5.27 -17.75 0.98
CA ILE A 79 5.98 -18.08 -0.27
C ILE A 79 5.65 -19.49 -0.74
N LYS A 80 5.63 -20.48 0.17
CA LYS A 80 5.28 -21.86 -0.19
C LYS A 80 3.84 -21.95 -0.73
N ILE A 81 2.91 -21.20 -0.14
CA ILE A 81 1.52 -21.16 -0.62
C ILE A 81 1.44 -20.63 -2.04
N LEU A 82 2.13 -19.52 -2.35
CA LEU A 82 2.15 -18.99 -3.72
C LEU A 82 2.81 -19.93 -4.71
N LYS A 83 3.92 -20.59 -4.33
CA LYS A 83 4.60 -21.57 -5.19
C LYS A 83 3.77 -22.81 -5.48
N ASN A 84 2.89 -23.19 -4.56
CA ASN A 84 2.00 -24.35 -4.70
C ASN A 84 0.60 -23.94 -5.21
N SER A 85 0.41 -22.69 -5.58
CA SER A 85 -0.85 -22.23 -6.17
C SER A 85 -1.07 -22.86 -7.55
N PRO A 86 -2.32 -23.10 -7.96
CA PRO A 86 -2.63 -23.58 -9.31
C PRO A 86 -2.34 -22.54 -10.40
N LEU A 87 -2.19 -21.27 -10.03
CA LEU A 87 -1.82 -20.19 -10.94
C LEU A 87 -0.34 -19.84 -10.79
N ASP A 88 0.30 -19.48 -11.89
CA ASP A 88 1.67 -18.99 -11.88
C ASP A 88 1.78 -17.63 -11.20
N ILE A 89 2.97 -17.30 -10.68
CA ILE A 89 3.22 -16.02 -10.00
C ILE A 89 2.91 -14.81 -10.88
N ASP A 90 3.06 -14.94 -12.19
CA ASP A 90 2.80 -13.86 -13.16
C ASP A 90 1.29 -13.62 -13.40
N GLU A 91 0.41 -14.52 -12.97
CA GLU A 91 -1.05 -14.36 -13.00
C GLU A 91 -1.57 -13.59 -11.77
N TYR A 92 -0.69 -13.17 -10.87
CA TYR A 92 -1.02 -12.37 -9.70
C TYR A 92 -0.46 -10.97 -9.76
N VAL A 93 -1.20 -10.01 -9.18
CA VAL A 93 -0.68 -8.72 -8.75
C VAL A 93 -0.44 -8.78 -7.24
N VAL A 94 0.81 -8.75 -6.84
CA VAL A 94 1.23 -8.81 -5.42
C VAL A 94 1.81 -7.46 -5.03
N LYS A 95 1.28 -6.86 -3.97
CA LYS A 95 1.81 -5.63 -3.40
C LYS A 95 2.63 -5.93 -2.15
N ILE A 96 3.86 -5.44 -2.11
CA ILE A 96 4.76 -5.56 -0.95
C ILE A 96 5.14 -4.17 -0.44
N LEU A 97 4.95 -3.94 0.86
CA LEU A 97 5.46 -2.77 1.56
C LEU A 97 6.81 -3.10 2.21
N PRO A 98 7.66 -2.11 2.49
CA PRO A 98 9.05 -2.32 2.92
C PRO A 98 9.24 -3.21 4.15
N HIS A 99 8.24 -3.27 5.01
CA HIS A 99 8.27 -4.03 6.27
C HIS A 99 7.59 -5.41 6.20
N HIS A 100 7.02 -5.79 5.05
CA HIS A 100 6.28 -7.05 4.93
C HIS A 100 7.20 -8.28 4.83
N VAL A 101 8.40 -8.10 4.29
CA VAL A 101 9.36 -9.18 4.04
C VAL A 101 10.78 -8.75 4.35
N SER A 102 11.67 -9.73 4.51
CA SER A 102 13.10 -9.47 4.51
C SER A 102 13.62 -9.50 3.07
N TRP A 103 14.12 -8.36 2.58
CA TRP A 103 14.65 -8.22 1.21
C TRP A 103 16.02 -8.90 1.00
N VAL A 104 16.67 -9.40 2.06
CA VAL A 104 17.84 -10.29 1.95
C VAL A 104 17.46 -11.75 1.75
N SER A 105 16.16 -12.08 1.83
CA SER A 105 15.70 -13.45 1.66
C SER A 105 15.85 -13.89 0.21
N LYS A 106 16.66 -14.89 0.01
CA LYS A 106 16.82 -15.54 -1.30
C LYS A 106 15.48 -16.03 -1.84
N GLU A 107 14.59 -16.50 -0.97
CA GLU A 107 13.27 -17.02 -1.36
C GLU A 107 12.38 -15.96 -1.99
N ILE A 108 12.45 -14.70 -1.51
CA ILE A 108 11.72 -13.56 -2.11
C ILE A 108 12.33 -13.19 -3.47
N ILE A 109 13.67 -13.13 -3.55
CA ILE A 109 14.36 -12.82 -4.81
C ILE A 109 14.03 -13.90 -5.85
N ASP A 110 14.17 -15.17 -5.51
CA ASP A 110 13.91 -16.28 -6.43
C ASP A 110 12.44 -16.37 -6.87
N LEU A 111 11.49 -15.93 -6.01
CA LEU A 111 10.08 -15.89 -6.37
C LEU A 111 9.75 -14.82 -7.41
N PHE A 112 10.35 -13.62 -7.28
CA PHE A 112 9.94 -12.45 -8.06
C PHE A 112 10.97 -11.96 -9.08
N LYS A 113 12.20 -12.47 -9.14
CA LYS A 113 13.27 -11.95 -10.01
C LYS A 113 12.92 -11.88 -11.50
N ASN A 114 12.03 -12.75 -11.97
CA ASN A 114 11.59 -12.78 -13.37
C ASN A 114 10.22 -12.12 -13.59
N THR A 115 9.52 -11.78 -12.49
CA THR A 115 8.19 -11.15 -12.53
C THR A 115 8.32 -9.66 -12.86
N HIS A 116 7.40 -9.13 -13.68
CA HIS A 116 7.35 -7.70 -13.94
C HIS A 116 7.12 -6.93 -12.64
N THR A 117 8.08 -6.08 -12.28
CA THR A 117 8.16 -5.43 -10.99
C THR A 117 8.10 -3.92 -11.13
N TYR A 118 7.12 -3.32 -10.48
CA TYR A 118 6.96 -1.88 -10.37
C TYR A 118 7.49 -1.37 -9.04
N ILE A 119 8.44 -0.44 -9.08
CA ILE A 119 8.85 0.35 -7.91
C ILE A 119 8.05 1.65 -7.95
N LEU A 120 7.04 1.75 -7.09
CA LEU A 120 6.17 2.91 -7.06
C LEU A 120 6.69 3.95 -6.06
N ASN A 121 7.07 5.10 -6.59
CA ASN A 121 7.55 6.25 -5.84
C ASN A 121 6.44 7.33 -5.73
N ARG A 122 6.52 8.19 -4.73
CA ARG A 122 5.71 9.40 -4.60
C ARG A 122 6.63 10.60 -4.42
N ARG A 123 6.58 11.57 -5.35
CA ARG A 123 7.44 12.78 -5.31
C ARG A 123 7.12 13.64 -4.11
N ASP A 124 5.84 13.85 -3.83
CA ASP A 124 5.37 14.62 -2.69
C ASP A 124 5.51 13.83 -1.38
N THR A 125 6.70 13.87 -0.79
CA THR A 125 7.02 13.18 0.47
C THR A 125 6.32 13.82 1.66
N LEU A 126 6.11 15.13 1.67
CA LEU A 126 5.35 15.82 2.73
C LEU A 126 3.94 15.24 2.82
N ARG A 127 3.24 15.23 1.71
CA ARG A 127 1.88 14.69 1.65
C ARG A 127 1.83 13.19 1.93
N GLN A 128 2.83 12.44 1.50
CA GLN A 128 2.95 11.01 1.82
C GLN A 128 3.10 10.80 3.32
N PHE A 129 4.01 11.53 3.96
CA PHE A 129 4.25 11.47 5.40
C PHE A 129 3.01 11.86 6.21
N LEU A 130 2.41 13.01 5.92
CA LEU A 130 1.20 13.45 6.60
C LEU A 130 0.04 12.46 6.43
N SER A 131 -0.21 11.99 5.22
CA SER A 131 -1.22 10.96 4.98
C SER A 131 -0.94 9.65 5.74
N TRP A 132 0.33 9.29 5.91
CA TRP A 132 0.72 8.12 6.69
C TRP A 132 0.55 8.35 8.20
N TYR A 133 0.96 9.52 8.70
CA TYR A 133 0.79 9.92 10.10
C TYR A 133 -0.68 9.89 10.51
N PHE A 134 -1.52 10.63 9.81
CA PHE A 134 -2.95 10.72 10.11
C PHE A 134 -3.66 9.37 9.96
N ALA A 135 -3.29 8.55 8.98
CA ALA A 135 -3.84 7.20 8.86
C ALA A 135 -3.52 6.31 10.08
N ASN A 136 -2.29 6.40 10.61
CA ASN A 136 -1.89 5.64 11.80
C ASN A 136 -2.55 6.14 13.07
N THR A 137 -2.70 7.46 13.21
CA THR A 137 -3.28 8.10 14.40
C THR A 137 -4.80 7.88 14.46
N THR A 138 -5.49 8.06 13.34
CA THR A 138 -6.94 7.93 13.26
C THR A 138 -7.44 6.52 12.96
N LYS A 139 -6.52 5.59 12.61
CA LYS A 139 -6.82 4.24 12.08
C LYS A 139 -7.64 4.26 10.78
N ARG A 140 -7.65 5.37 10.06
CA ARG A 140 -8.35 5.56 8.78
C ARG A 140 -7.37 5.42 7.62
N PHE A 141 -7.08 4.19 7.23
CA PHE A 141 -6.09 3.91 6.17
C PHE A 141 -6.58 4.19 4.75
N HIS A 142 -7.89 4.29 4.57
CA HIS A 142 -8.48 4.56 3.27
C HIS A 142 -9.49 5.70 3.38
N ASN A 143 -9.23 6.78 2.66
CA ASN A 143 -10.21 7.86 2.43
C ASN A 143 -11.24 7.43 1.36
N ARG A 144 -11.25 6.15 1.00
CA ARG A 144 -12.28 5.57 0.16
C ARG A 144 -13.55 5.44 0.96
N VAL A 145 -14.62 5.81 0.35
CA VAL A 145 -15.93 5.37 0.67
C VAL A 145 -15.95 3.85 0.50
N SER A 146 -16.11 3.12 1.59
CA SER A 146 -16.44 1.70 1.49
C SER A 146 -17.76 1.59 0.73
N PHE A 147 -17.79 0.77 -0.30
CA PHE A 147 -19.00 0.47 -1.04
C PHE A 147 -20.14 0.15 -0.06
N GLY A 148 -21.21 0.97 -0.06
CA GLY A 148 -22.39 0.75 0.76
C GLY A 148 -22.69 1.79 1.85
N GLU A 149 -21.73 2.57 2.29
CA GLU A 149 -21.97 3.69 3.22
C GLU A 149 -21.67 4.98 2.47
N GLY A 150 -22.69 5.74 2.13
CA GLY A 150 -22.70 6.93 1.29
C GLY A 150 -21.41 7.74 1.19
N PHE A 151 -21.15 8.31 0.04
CA PHE A 151 -19.96 9.09 -0.29
C PHE A 151 -19.59 10.04 0.86
N ARG A 152 -18.51 9.78 1.58
CA ARG A 152 -17.95 10.78 2.49
C ARG A 152 -17.37 11.88 1.63
N SER A 153 -18.06 13.01 1.59
CA SER A 153 -17.56 14.19 0.90
C SER A 153 -16.25 14.66 1.54
N HIS A 154 -15.46 15.43 0.80
CA HIS A 154 -14.30 16.15 1.34
C HIS A 154 -14.69 16.87 2.65
N ARG A 155 -15.86 17.51 2.67
CA ARG A 155 -16.42 18.21 3.84
C ARG A 155 -16.57 17.27 5.06
N ALA A 156 -17.17 16.09 4.88
CA ALA A 156 -17.38 15.15 6.00
C ALA A 156 -16.06 14.62 6.58
N LEU A 157 -15.03 14.45 5.74
CA LEU A 157 -13.70 14.08 6.21
C LEU A 157 -13.01 15.23 6.94
N THR A 158 -13.09 16.45 6.41
CA THR A 158 -12.55 17.66 7.05
C THR A 158 -13.21 17.88 8.41
N GLU A 159 -14.54 17.80 8.49
CA GLU A 159 -15.28 17.89 9.76
C GLU A 159 -14.84 16.80 10.76
N ALA A 160 -14.62 15.58 10.31
CA ALA A 160 -14.15 14.49 11.18
C ALA A 160 -12.72 14.73 11.70
N TYR A 161 -11.84 15.34 10.90
CA TYR A 161 -10.49 15.71 11.33
C TYR A 161 -10.54 16.92 12.27
N ASN A 162 -11.34 17.96 11.98
CA ASN A 162 -11.53 19.12 12.87
C ASN A 162 -12.04 18.67 14.24
N ASN A 163 -12.99 17.74 14.28
CA ASN A 163 -13.52 17.23 15.56
C ASN A 163 -12.49 16.39 16.33
N GLN A 164 -11.59 15.71 15.63
CA GLN A 164 -10.57 14.87 16.26
C GLN A 164 -9.34 15.66 16.69
N PHE A 165 -9.02 16.74 15.99
CA PHE A 165 -7.85 17.59 16.21
C PHE A 165 -8.24 19.07 16.23
N PRO A 166 -9.09 19.49 17.19
CA PRO A 166 -9.61 20.87 17.23
C PRO A 166 -8.50 21.92 17.42
N ASP A 167 -7.45 21.56 18.15
CA ASP A 167 -6.29 22.42 18.41
C ASP A 167 -5.07 22.08 17.54
N GLY A 168 -5.27 21.25 16.51
CA GLY A 168 -4.18 20.72 15.70
C GLY A 168 -3.35 19.66 16.45
N VAL A 169 -2.21 19.28 15.86
CA VAL A 169 -1.26 18.30 16.40
C VAL A 169 0.16 18.78 16.28
N ILE A 170 1.00 18.40 17.24
CA ILE A 170 2.45 18.45 17.13
C ILE A 170 2.93 17.05 16.77
N ILE A 171 3.58 16.91 15.63
CA ILE A 171 4.18 15.65 15.20
C ILE A 171 5.54 15.51 15.87
N THR A 172 5.69 14.49 16.71
CA THR A 172 6.89 14.27 17.52
C THR A 172 8.01 13.59 16.72
N GLU A 173 9.24 13.69 17.25
CA GLU A 173 10.42 13.05 16.66
C GLU A 173 10.25 11.54 16.49
N GLU A 174 9.56 10.86 17.38
CA GLU A 174 9.24 9.43 17.24
C GLU A 174 8.57 9.10 15.89
N TRP A 175 7.70 9.96 15.38
CA TRP A 175 7.04 9.76 14.09
C TRP A 175 8.01 9.97 12.91
N PHE A 176 8.94 10.93 13.05
CA PHE A 176 10.01 11.13 12.06
C PHE A 176 10.91 9.91 11.98
N GLU A 177 11.35 9.38 13.12
CA GLU A 177 12.18 8.17 13.20
C GLU A 177 11.47 6.96 12.59
N ARG A 178 10.20 6.75 12.95
CA ARG A 178 9.40 5.64 12.41
C ARG A 178 9.26 5.72 10.89
N PHE A 179 9.02 6.90 10.35
CA PHE A 179 8.93 7.08 8.90
C PHE A 179 10.29 6.90 8.23
N SER A 180 11.35 7.44 8.82
CA SER A 180 12.73 7.25 8.35
C SER A 180 13.10 5.76 8.29
N GLY A 181 12.78 5.00 9.32
CA GLY A 181 13.01 3.56 9.35
C GLY A 181 12.27 2.79 8.24
N LEU A 182 11.03 3.20 7.93
CA LEU A 182 10.30 2.65 6.79
C LEU A 182 10.94 3.06 5.46
N PHE A 183 11.37 4.30 5.35
CA PHE A 183 12.01 4.82 4.16
C PHE A 183 13.35 4.13 3.88
N GLN A 184 14.19 3.92 4.90
CA GLN A 184 15.43 3.15 4.78
C GLN A 184 15.17 1.73 4.25
N LYS A 185 14.15 1.05 4.76
CA LYS A 185 13.75 -0.27 4.26
C LYS A 185 13.26 -0.21 2.81
N TYR A 186 12.60 0.87 2.42
CA TYR A 186 12.17 1.09 1.03
C TYR A 186 13.38 1.29 0.10
N ILE A 187 14.32 2.14 0.47
CA ILE A 187 15.56 2.33 -0.29
C ILE A 187 16.31 1.01 -0.45
N TYR A 188 16.48 0.29 0.65
CA TYR A 188 17.17 -1.00 0.63
C TYR A 188 16.46 -2.01 -0.29
N GLY A 189 15.14 -2.16 -0.16
CA GLY A 189 14.36 -3.04 -1.02
C GLY A 189 14.42 -2.64 -2.50
N SER A 190 14.39 -1.32 -2.79
CA SER A 190 14.54 -0.80 -4.16
C SER A 190 15.91 -1.15 -4.75
N LEU A 191 16.98 -1.05 -3.97
CA LEU A 191 18.33 -1.42 -4.41
C LEU A 191 18.44 -2.94 -4.67
N VAL A 192 17.86 -3.77 -3.81
CA VAL A 192 17.80 -5.23 -4.03
C VAL A 192 17.04 -5.55 -5.32
N ILE A 193 15.88 -4.94 -5.52
CA ILE A 193 15.10 -5.13 -6.75
C ILE A 193 15.92 -4.72 -7.97
N LYS A 194 16.52 -3.52 -7.96
CA LYS A 194 17.34 -3.03 -9.08
C LYS A 194 18.52 -3.94 -9.43
N ASN A 195 19.11 -4.61 -8.45
CA ASN A 195 20.29 -5.45 -8.67
C ASN A 195 19.97 -6.91 -9.03
N PHE A 196 18.83 -7.42 -8.64
CA PHE A 196 18.55 -8.85 -8.74
C PHE A 196 17.33 -9.21 -9.60
N PHE A 197 16.49 -8.24 -9.98
CA PHE A 197 15.29 -8.49 -10.76
C PHE A 197 15.50 -8.11 -12.22
N ASN A 198 14.87 -8.85 -13.12
CA ASN A 198 15.13 -8.75 -14.57
C ASN A 198 14.21 -7.76 -15.30
N LYS A 199 12.99 -7.53 -14.77
CA LYS A 199 11.97 -6.72 -15.43
C LYS A 199 11.47 -5.67 -14.45
N ILE A 200 12.06 -4.47 -14.49
CA ILE A 200 11.80 -3.42 -13.52
C ILE A 200 11.31 -2.16 -14.21
N GLU A 201 10.27 -1.58 -13.67
CA GLU A 201 9.77 -0.27 -14.07
C GLU A 201 9.63 0.63 -12.83
N MET A 202 10.15 1.85 -12.93
CA MET A 202 10.00 2.85 -11.89
C MET A 202 8.90 3.83 -12.28
N ILE A 203 7.90 3.96 -11.41
CA ILE A 203 6.74 4.80 -11.67
C ILE A 203 6.54 5.78 -10.53
N ASN A 204 6.29 7.05 -10.85
CA ASN A 204 5.87 8.01 -9.86
C ASN A 204 4.35 8.02 -9.74
N TYR A 205 3.87 8.08 -8.52
CA TYR A 205 2.44 8.18 -8.21
C TYR A 205 1.76 9.33 -8.97
N GLU A 206 2.42 10.47 -9.04
CA GLU A 206 1.90 11.68 -9.68
C GLU A 206 1.71 11.50 -11.19
N ASP A 207 2.50 10.63 -11.83
CA ASP A 207 2.40 10.36 -13.27
C ASP A 207 1.20 9.44 -13.61
N ILE A 208 0.72 8.67 -12.63
CA ILE A 208 -0.42 7.74 -12.78
C ILE A 208 -1.75 8.41 -12.44
N TYR A 209 -1.75 9.29 -11.44
CA TYR A 209 -2.94 9.79 -10.76
C TYR A 209 -3.23 11.27 -11.02
N TYR A 210 -2.77 11.84 -12.13
CA TYR A 210 -3.20 13.19 -12.50
C TYR A 210 -4.70 13.20 -12.87
N PRO A 211 -5.42 14.29 -12.53
CA PRO A 211 -6.86 14.25 -12.18
C PRO A 211 -7.82 13.92 -13.30
N ASP A 212 -7.37 13.78 -14.54
CA ASP A 212 -8.29 13.71 -15.68
C ASP A 212 -8.65 12.28 -16.15
N ASN A 213 -7.98 11.24 -15.64
CA ASN A 213 -8.08 9.89 -16.21
C ASN A 213 -8.72 8.81 -15.36
N LEU A 214 -9.11 9.07 -14.13
CA LEU A 214 -9.75 8.06 -13.28
C LEU A 214 -11.04 8.59 -12.68
N GLY A 215 -12.17 8.02 -13.10
CA GLY A 215 -13.53 8.33 -12.62
C GLY A 215 -13.76 8.13 -11.12
N ASN A 216 -12.73 7.80 -10.36
CA ASN A 216 -12.72 7.75 -8.91
C ASN A 216 -11.92 8.95 -8.36
N LYS A 217 -12.58 10.08 -8.17
CA LYS A 217 -11.98 11.23 -7.48
C LYS A 217 -11.48 10.78 -6.11
N LYS A 218 -10.15 10.62 -5.98
CA LYS A 218 -9.53 10.51 -4.67
C LYS A 218 -9.82 11.81 -3.93
N ILE A 219 -10.44 11.70 -2.75
CA ILE A 219 -10.62 12.86 -1.90
C ILE A 219 -9.24 13.30 -1.43
N ASP A 220 -8.80 14.44 -1.92
CA ASP A 220 -7.52 15.01 -1.61
C ASP A 220 -7.67 15.92 -0.39
N ILE A 221 -7.10 15.49 0.73
CA ILE A 221 -7.12 16.24 1.99
C ILE A 221 -5.79 16.97 2.11
N ASP A 222 -5.87 18.28 2.30
CA ASP A 222 -4.74 19.05 2.78
C ASP A 222 -4.66 18.89 4.31
N TYR A 223 -3.62 18.24 4.77
CA TYR A 223 -3.40 17.99 6.20
C TYR A 223 -2.65 19.14 6.89
N ASN A 224 -2.21 20.15 6.16
CA ASN A 224 -1.35 21.21 6.69
C ASN A 224 -2.06 22.02 7.80
N ASP A 225 -3.38 22.21 7.67
CA ASP A 225 -4.18 23.00 8.63
C ASP A 225 -4.24 22.37 10.03
N TRP A 226 -3.90 21.09 10.17
CA TRP A 226 -3.92 20.38 11.46
C TRP A 226 -2.53 20.14 12.05
N VAL A 227 -1.47 20.69 11.48
CA VAL A 227 -0.09 20.45 11.95
C VAL A 227 0.52 21.73 12.49
N ASN A 228 0.71 21.81 13.81
CA ASN A 228 1.22 23.01 14.48
C ASN A 228 2.72 23.24 14.26
N ASN A 229 3.49 22.17 14.03
CA ASN A 229 4.93 22.25 13.72
C ASN A 229 5.25 21.91 12.26
N LEU A 230 4.44 22.44 11.34
CA LEU A 230 4.53 22.14 9.91
C LEU A 230 5.91 22.43 9.29
N ASP A 231 6.61 23.46 9.75
CA ASP A 231 7.94 23.82 9.21
C ASP A 231 9.00 22.78 9.56
N GLU A 232 8.93 22.18 10.76
CA GLU A 232 9.79 21.04 11.13
C GLU A 232 9.48 19.81 10.26
N VAL A 233 8.22 19.56 10.00
CA VAL A 233 7.77 18.45 9.12
C VAL A 233 8.27 18.66 7.70
N LYS A 234 8.18 19.88 7.17
CA LYS A 234 8.73 20.23 5.84
C LYS A 234 10.24 20.05 5.78
N ALA A 235 10.96 20.52 6.79
CA ALA A 235 12.42 20.36 6.87
C ALA A 235 12.81 18.87 6.86
N PHE A 236 12.15 18.06 7.65
CA PHE A 236 12.33 16.60 7.68
C PHE A 236 12.05 15.95 6.33
N THR A 237 10.90 16.24 5.72
CA THR A 237 10.51 15.62 4.45
C THR A 237 11.39 16.05 3.28
N ASN A 238 11.94 17.27 3.32
CA ASN A 238 12.93 17.75 2.35
C ASN A 238 14.24 16.97 2.45
N GLN A 239 14.70 16.63 3.67
CA GLN A 239 15.86 15.75 3.83
C GLN A 239 15.61 14.38 3.19
N ILE A 240 14.44 13.78 3.42
CA ILE A 240 14.05 12.52 2.79
C ILE A 240 14.07 12.63 1.25
N ASN A 241 13.55 13.72 0.68
CA ASN A 241 13.59 13.96 -0.77
C ASN A 241 15.01 14.03 -1.31
N THR A 242 15.90 14.72 -0.63
CA THR A 242 17.31 14.82 -1.03
C THR A 242 17.99 13.44 -1.07
N TYR A 243 17.67 12.55 -0.15
CA TYR A 243 18.15 11.16 -0.19
C TYR A 243 17.51 10.37 -1.34
N LYS A 244 16.23 10.55 -1.59
CA LYS A 244 15.52 9.91 -2.70
C LYS A 244 16.18 10.19 -4.04
N GLU A 245 16.40 11.45 -4.36
CA GLU A 245 16.98 11.91 -5.64
C GLU A 245 18.38 11.35 -5.90
N LYS A 246 19.13 11.01 -4.83
CA LYS A 246 20.48 10.45 -4.95
C LYS A 246 20.49 8.94 -5.21
N ILE A 247 19.44 8.24 -4.88
CA ILE A 247 19.45 6.76 -4.81
C ILE A 247 18.41 6.14 -5.77
N ILE A 248 17.28 6.80 -5.96
CA ILE A 248 16.18 6.34 -6.80
C ILE A 248 16.16 7.09 -8.11
#